data_92371c8690135783ee3beac307d8ea8b
#
_entry.id   92371c8690135783ee3beac307d8ea8b
#
_cell.length_a   1.000
_cell.length_b   1.000
_cell.length_c   1.000
_cell.angle_alpha   90.00
_cell.angle_beta   90.00
_cell.angle_gamma   90.00
#
_symmetry.space_group_name_H-M   'P 1'
#
loop_
_entity.id
_entity.type
_entity.pdbx_description
1 polymer ?
#
loop_
_entity_poly.entity_id
_entity_poly.type
_entity_poly.pdbx_seq_one_letter_code
_entity_poly.pdbx_strand_id
1 'polypeptide(L)'
;MALGSEPQVSGQLKVPVEEHAGELPMNEIEAWKAAEKKARWVLLVLILAVVGFGALMTQLFLWEYGDLHLFGPNQRPAPCYDPCEAVLVESIPEGLEFPNATTSNPSTGQAWLGLLAGAHSSLDIASFYWTLTNNDTHTQEPSAQQGEEVLQQLQALAPRGVKVRIAVSKPNGPLADLQSLLQSGAQVRMVDMQKLTHGVLHTKFWVVDQTHFYLGSANMDWRSLTQVCVCPAHLHCLLLHFPIHSVVQPLNLFPTAA
;
A
#
# COMPACT_ATOMS: atom_id res chain seq x y z
N MET A 1 48.01 49.35 -33.46
CA MET A 1 47.77 50.78 -33.07
C MET A 1 46.67 50.75 -32.07
N ALA A 2 46.97 51.08 -30.99
CA ALA A 2 47.09 51.99 -29.86
C ALA A 2 46.38 51.30 -28.69
N LEU A 3 47.04 50.87 -27.78
CA LEU A 3 47.31 51.11 -26.35
C LEU A 3 46.50 52.25 -25.75
N GLY A 4 45.64 51.98 -24.78
CA GLY A 4 44.93 52.91 -23.93
C GLY A 4 45.02 52.42 -22.46
N SER A 5 45.76 53.13 -21.72
CA SER A 5 46.23 53.01 -20.36
C SER A 5 45.14 53.00 -19.27
N GLU A 6 45.33 52.14 -18.27
CA GLU A 6 44.69 52.20 -16.95
C GLU A 6 45.10 53.45 -16.17
N PRO A 7 44.25 54.04 -15.34
CA PRO A 7 44.70 54.85 -14.22
C PRO A 7 44.70 54.06 -12.91
N GLN A 8 45.90 53.97 -12.34
CA GLN A 8 46.16 53.67 -10.94
C GLN A 8 45.52 54.70 -10.04
N VAL A 9 44.67 54.31 -9.10
CA VAL A 9 44.32 55.13 -7.94
C VAL A 9 44.71 54.38 -6.68
N SER A 10 45.84 54.68 -6.21
CA SER A 10 46.36 54.37 -4.87
C SER A 10 45.72 55.36 -3.89
N GLY A 11 44.74 54.89 -3.12
CA GLY A 11 44.22 55.63 -1.99
C GLY A 11 44.17 54.72 -0.78
N GLN A 12 45.26 54.70 0.00
CA GLN A 12 45.28 54.09 1.33
C GLN A 12 44.39 54.89 2.27
N LEU A 13 43.19 54.39 2.60
CA LEU A 13 42.42 54.93 3.71
C LEU A 13 42.99 54.36 4.99
N LYS A 14 43.76 55.16 5.75
CA LYS A 14 44.17 54.87 7.15
C LYS A 14 42.92 55.08 8.01
N VAL A 15 42.27 53.96 8.44
CA VAL A 15 41.32 53.99 9.53
C VAL A 15 42.09 54.02 10.85
N PRO A 16 41.82 54.98 11.73
CA PRO A 16 42.40 54.94 13.08
C PRO A 16 41.72 53.79 13.85
N VAL A 17 42.50 52.80 14.24
CA VAL A 17 42.09 51.84 15.24
C VAL A 17 42.19 52.49 16.59
N GLU A 18 41.15 53.05 17.13
CA GLU A 18 41.05 53.37 18.55
C GLU A 18 40.87 52.06 19.33
N GLU A 19 41.95 51.58 19.89
CA GLU A 19 42.04 50.50 20.84
C GLU A 19 41.59 51.01 22.22
N HIS A 20 40.22 51.05 22.41
CA HIS A 20 39.67 51.16 23.74
C HIS A 20 39.14 49.77 24.15
N ALA A 21 40.10 48.90 24.49
CA ALA A 21 39.80 47.74 25.32
C ALA A 21 39.60 48.20 26.77
N GLY A 22 38.46 48.79 27.06
CA GLY A 22 38.04 49.03 28.44
C GLY A 22 37.80 47.67 29.08
N GLU A 23 38.59 47.35 30.13
CA GLU A 23 38.31 46.16 30.96
C GLU A 23 36.86 46.28 31.52
N LEU A 24 36.04 45.29 31.25
CA LEU A 24 34.69 45.21 31.79
C LEU A 24 34.75 45.23 33.34
N PRO A 25 33.93 45.99 34.03
CA PRO A 25 33.92 46.06 35.48
C PRO A 25 33.64 44.66 36.07
N MET A 26 34.38 44.31 37.13
CA MET A 26 34.35 42.98 37.77
C MET A 26 32.92 42.48 38.08
N ASN A 27 31.99 43.35 38.38
CA ASN A 27 30.57 43.03 38.64
C ASN A 27 29.83 42.52 37.36
N GLU A 28 30.18 43.03 36.19
CA GLU A 28 29.60 42.57 34.93
C GLU A 28 30.15 41.20 34.50
N ILE A 29 31.44 40.94 34.77
CA ILE A 29 32.07 39.64 34.51
C ILE A 29 31.45 38.55 35.39
N GLU A 30 31.20 38.86 36.68
CA GLU A 30 30.55 37.90 37.58
C GLU A 30 29.09 37.66 37.17
N ALA A 31 28.35 38.69 36.80
CA ALA A 31 27.00 38.56 36.30
C ALA A 31 26.94 37.72 35.02
N TRP A 32 27.88 37.92 34.09
CA TRP A 32 27.96 37.11 32.87
C TRP A 32 28.27 35.64 33.17
N LYS A 33 29.23 35.33 34.06
CA LYS A 33 29.55 33.95 34.48
C LYS A 33 28.35 33.28 35.16
N ALA A 34 27.60 34.02 35.97
CA ALA A 34 26.38 33.49 36.60
C ALA A 34 25.29 33.21 35.58
N ALA A 35 25.09 34.07 34.58
CA ALA A 35 24.16 33.87 33.48
C ALA A 35 24.55 32.67 32.60
N GLU A 36 25.84 32.51 32.28
CA GLU A 36 26.35 31.35 31.53
C GLU A 36 26.12 30.03 32.28
N LYS A 37 26.42 30.02 33.59
CA LYS A 37 26.16 28.85 34.44
C LYS A 37 24.66 28.49 34.46
N LYS A 38 23.77 29.49 34.58
CA LYS A 38 22.33 29.31 34.54
C LYS A 38 21.88 28.77 33.17
N ALA A 39 22.40 29.30 32.05
CA ALA A 39 22.09 28.84 30.71
C ALA A 39 22.53 27.38 30.49
N ARG A 40 23.73 27.00 30.99
CA ARG A 40 24.20 25.60 30.92
C ARG A 40 23.28 24.63 31.69
N TRP A 41 22.80 25.05 32.89
CA TRP A 41 21.87 24.27 33.68
C TRP A 41 20.50 24.10 32.97
N VAL A 42 19.96 25.18 32.40
CA VAL A 42 18.73 25.14 31.62
C VAL A 42 18.89 24.22 30.41
N LEU A 43 19.99 24.31 29.68
CA LEU A 43 20.26 23.42 28.55
C LEU A 43 20.37 21.95 28.96
N LEU A 44 21.03 21.67 30.09
CA LEU A 44 21.15 20.30 30.61
C LEU A 44 19.78 19.73 30.99
N VAL A 45 18.93 20.52 31.65
CA VAL A 45 17.55 20.10 32.00
C VAL A 45 16.72 19.85 30.74
N LEU A 46 16.83 20.67 29.71
CA LEU A 46 16.12 20.47 28.44
C LEU A 46 16.58 19.19 27.73
N ILE A 47 17.89 18.91 27.70
CA ILE A 47 18.43 17.68 27.12
C ILE A 47 17.90 16.45 27.88
N LEU A 48 17.91 16.48 29.21
CA LEU A 48 17.39 15.38 30.02
C LEU A 48 15.88 15.18 29.82
N ALA A 49 15.14 16.27 29.66
CA ALA A 49 13.70 16.19 29.37
C ALA A 49 13.43 15.59 28.00
N VAL A 50 14.19 15.95 26.97
CA VAL A 50 14.04 15.39 25.61
C VAL A 50 14.42 13.89 25.60
N VAL A 51 15.52 13.52 26.26
CA VAL A 51 15.96 12.11 26.36
C VAL A 51 14.94 11.29 27.15
N GLY A 52 14.44 11.82 28.29
CA GLY A 52 13.42 11.17 29.10
C GLY A 52 12.09 10.98 28.34
N PHE A 53 11.67 12.02 27.61
CA PHE A 53 10.48 11.94 26.76
C PHE A 53 10.67 10.92 25.62
N GLY A 54 11.82 10.92 24.97
CA GLY A 54 12.17 9.93 23.93
C GLY A 54 12.13 8.48 24.48
N ALA A 55 12.71 8.25 25.67
CA ALA A 55 12.70 6.95 26.31
C ALA A 55 11.27 6.52 26.71
N LEU A 56 10.44 7.45 27.18
CA LEU A 56 9.04 7.17 27.49
C LEU A 56 8.24 6.82 26.25
N MET A 57 8.42 7.58 25.17
CA MET A 57 7.74 7.31 23.88
C MET A 57 8.17 5.97 23.29
N THR A 58 9.46 5.61 23.38
CA THR A 58 9.94 4.28 22.95
C THR A 58 9.35 3.16 23.80
N GLN A 59 9.23 3.36 25.12
CA GLN A 59 8.60 2.35 25.99
C GLN A 59 7.08 2.20 25.70
N LEU A 60 6.36 3.30 25.49
CA LEU A 60 4.96 3.26 25.11
C LEU A 60 4.77 2.61 23.74
N PHE A 61 5.65 2.93 22.78
CA PHE A 61 5.65 2.30 21.45
C PHE A 61 5.92 0.78 21.55
N LEU A 62 6.91 0.38 22.35
CA LEU A 62 7.22 -1.03 22.58
C LEU A 62 6.12 -1.76 23.35
N TRP A 63 5.35 -1.08 24.21
CA TRP A 63 4.23 -1.68 24.91
C TRP A 63 3.01 -1.85 23.97
N GLU A 64 2.74 -0.89 23.12
CA GLU A 64 1.61 -0.95 22.18
C GLU A 64 1.89 -1.88 20.99
N TYR A 65 3.18 -2.02 20.61
CA TYR A 65 3.63 -2.90 19.51
C TYR A 65 4.45 -4.11 20.00
N GLY A 66 4.67 -4.25 21.30
CA GLY A 66 5.48 -5.31 21.91
C GLY A 66 4.88 -6.72 21.79
N ASP A 67 3.62 -6.84 21.39
CA ASP A 67 2.99 -8.12 21.04
C ASP A 67 3.27 -8.54 19.58
N LEU A 68 4.05 -7.75 18.83
CA LEU A 68 4.60 -8.21 17.57
C LEU A 68 5.77 -9.17 17.91
N HIS A 69 5.45 -10.40 18.23
CA HIS A 69 6.42 -11.48 18.40
C HIS A 69 7.28 -11.61 17.14
N LEU A 70 8.39 -10.90 17.12
CA LEU A 70 9.52 -11.27 16.28
C LEU A 70 9.92 -12.67 16.72
N PHE A 71 9.67 -13.64 15.87
CA PHE A 71 9.92 -15.06 16.07
C PHE A 71 11.27 -15.29 16.76
N GLY A 72 11.25 -15.70 18.01
CA GLY A 72 12.42 -16.24 18.69
C GLY A 72 12.86 -17.54 17.99
N PRO A 73 14.16 -17.80 17.86
CA PRO A 73 14.71 -18.88 17.02
C PRO A 73 14.31 -20.31 17.44
N ASN A 74 13.44 -20.49 18.43
CA ASN A 74 13.10 -21.82 18.97
C ASN A 74 11.61 -22.06 19.29
N GLN A 75 10.68 -21.19 18.88
CA GLN A 75 9.28 -21.56 18.95
C GLN A 75 8.90 -22.25 17.64
N ARG A 76 8.77 -23.58 17.68
CA ARG A 76 8.03 -24.30 16.65
C ARG A 76 6.65 -23.65 16.60
N PRO A 77 6.18 -23.25 15.39
CA PRO A 77 4.82 -22.74 15.26
C PRO A 77 3.90 -23.77 15.92
N ALA A 78 3.02 -23.29 16.80
CA ALA A 78 1.98 -24.14 17.35
C ALA A 78 1.27 -24.82 16.17
N PRO A 79 1.00 -26.14 16.22
CA PRO A 79 0.31 -26.80 15.13
C PRO A 79 -0.98 -26.05 14.88
N CYS A 80 -1.17 -25.55 13.64
CA CYS A 80 -2.43 -24.95 13.23
C CYS A 80 -3.51 -26.02 13.34
N TYR A 81 -4.36 -25.93 14.34
CA TYR A 81 -5.50 -26.83 14.52
C TYR A 81 -6.65 -26.51 13.55
N ASP A 82 -6.59 -25.36 12.87
CA ASP A 82 -7.52 -24.98 11.81
C ASP A 82 -6.95 -25.39 10.46
N PRO A 83 -7.74 -25.98 9.57
CA PRO A 83 -7.32 -26.33 8.21
C PRO A 83 -7.18 -25.07 7.35
N CYS A 84 -6.16 -24.26 7.63
CA CYS A 84 -5.78 -23.16 6.76
C CYS A 84 -5.08 -23.75 5.54
N GLU A 85 -5.67 -23.55 4.37
CA GLU A 85 -5.10 -23.98 3.11
C GLU A 85 -4.64 -22.76 2.32
N ALA A 86 -3.40 -22.82 1.81
CA ALA A 86 -2.86 -21.85 0.89
C ALA A 86 -2.62 -22.53 -0.46
N VAL A 87 -3.31 -22.07 -1.49
CA VAL A 87 -3.20 -22.61 -2.86
C VAL A 87 -2.54 -21.56 -3.74
N LEU A 88 -1.43 -21.96 -4.37
CA LEU A 88 -0.82 -21.15 -5.42
C LEU A 88 -1.62 -21.28 -6.71
N VAL A 89 -1.89 -20.16 -7.38
CA VAL A 89 -2.58 -20.12 -8.65
C VAL A 89 -1.77 -19.33 -9.68
N GLU A 90 -1.91 -19.66 -10.95
CA GLU A 90 -1.11 -19.05 -12.00
C GLU A 90 -1.94 -18.74 -13.24
N SER A 91 -1.50 -17.75 -14.03
CA SER A 91 -1.98 -17.53 -15.39
C SER A 91 -0.83 -17.83 -16.35
N ILE A 92 -1.09 -18.71 -17.30
CA ILE A 92 -0.14 -19.06 -18.37
C ILE A 92 -0.74 -18.57 -19.68
N PRO A 93 -0.01 -17.79 -20.50
CA PRO A 93 -0.49 -17.37 -21.81
C PRO A 93 -0.90 -18.55 -22.68
N GLU A 94 -1.99 -18.40 -23.41
CA GLU A 94 -2.44 -19.40 -24.36
C GLU A 94 -1.35 -19.75 -25.39
N GLY A 95 -1.20 -21.03 -25.68
CA GLY A 95 -0.17 -21.53 -26.60
C GLY A 95 1.24 -21.64 -25.99
N LEU A 96 1.43 -21.32 -24.71
CA LEU A 96 2.67 -21.54 -23.98
C LEU A 96 2.58 -22.83 -23.15
N GLU A 97 3.51 -23.75 -23.39
CA GLU A 97 3.59 -25.03 -22.67
C GLU A 97 4.93 -25.17 -21.95
N PHE A 98 4.91 -25.77 -20.78
CA PHE A 98 6.11 -26.09 -19.98
C PHE A 98 6.22 -27.61 -19.80
N PRO A 99 6.70 -28.37 -20.83
CA PRO A 99 6.64 -29.83 -20.82
C PRO A 99 7.46 -30.48 -19.71
N ASN A 100 8.41 -29.77 -19.10
CA ASN A 100 9.24 -30.26 -18.01
C ASN A 100 8.81 -29.71 -16.64
N ALA A 101 7.65 -29.06 -16.53
CA ALA A 101 7.15 -28.60 -15.24
C ALA A 101 6.80 -29.79 -14.36
N THR A 102 7.33 -29.79 -13.14
CA THR A 102 7.07 -30.84 -12.14
C THR A 102 5.82 -30.57 -11.32
N THR A 103 5.30 -29.36 -11.37
CA THR A 103 4.11 -28.91 -10.65
C THR A 103 3.16 -28.19 -11.61
N SER A 104 1.86 -28.39 -11.41
CA SER A 104 0.81 -27.67 -12.12
C SER A 104 -0.09 -27.04 -11.06
N ASN A 105 -0.18 -25.71 -11.07
CA ASN A 105 -1.09 -25.00 -10.20
C ASN A 105 -2.45 -24.79 -10.91
N PRO A 106 -3.55 -24.61 -10.16
CA PRO A 106 -4.81 -24.19 -10.76
C PRO A 106 -4.66 -22.83 -11.47
N SER A 107 -5.40 -22.62 -12.56
CA SER A 107 -5.40 -21.31 -13.20
C SER A 107 -6.06 -20.25 -12.34
N THR A 108 -5.61 -18.99 -12.48
CA THR A 108 -6.23 -17.84 -11.81
C THR A 108 -7.72 -17.74 -12.11
N GLY A 109 -8.15 -17.99 -13.36
CA GLY A 109 -9.54 -17.99 -13.77
C GLY A 109 -10.34 -19.06 -13.04
N GLN A 110 -9.84 -20.30 -12.96
CA GLN A 110 -10.49 -21.38 -12.21
C GLN A 110 -10.62 -21.05 -10.72
N ALA A 111 -9.58 -20.50 -10.13
CA ALA A 111 -9.61 -20.10 -8.73
C ALA A 111 -10.65 -19.00 -8.46
N TRP A 112 -10.75 -17.99 -9.33
CA TRP A 112 -11.77 -16.96 -9.24
C TRP A 112 -13.17 -17.53 -9.36
N LEU A 113 -13.42 -18.38 -10.35
CA LEU A 113 -14.73 -19.05 -10.53
C LEU A 113 -15.09 -19.92 -9.31
N GLY A 114 -14.11 -20.63 -8.74
CA GLY A 114 -14.31 -21.41 -7.52
C GLY A 114 -14.71 -20.55 -6.32
N LEU A 115 -14.05 -19.40 -6.13
CA LEU A 115 -14.40 -18.43 -5.09
C LEU A 115 -15.79 -17.85 -5.27
N LEU A 116 -16.19 -17.52 -6.52
CA LEU A 116 -17.51 -16.98 -6.83
C LEU A 116 -18.61 -18.03 -6.63
N ALA A 117 -18.35 -19.28 -6.99
CA ALA A 117 -19.29 -20.39 -6.76
C ALA A 117 -19.52 -20.64 -5.27
N GLY A 118 -18.46 -20.51 -4.46
CA GLY A 118 -18.50 -20.70 -3.01
C GLY A 118 -18.99 -19.49 -2.21
N ALA A 119 -19.25 -18.34 -2.85
CA ALA A 119 -19.70 -17.14 -2.15
C ALA A 119 -21.16 -17.24 -1.72
N HIS A 120 -21.44 -17.05 -0.43
CA HIS A 120 -22.76 -17.18 0.18
C HIS A 120 -23.28 -15.90 0.83
N SER A 121 -22.43 -15.06 1.39
CA SER A 121 -22.84 -13.89 2.18
C SER A 121 -22.26 -12.57 1.66
N SER A 122 -20.98 -12.56 1.33
CA SER A 122 -20.30 -11.32 0.92
C SER A 122 -19.12 -11.55 0.00
N LEU A 123 -18.91 -10.60 -0.89
CA LEU A 123 -17.70 -10.49 -1.70
C LEU A 123 -17.21 -9.04 -1.71
N ASP A 124 -15.98 -8.83 -1.24
CA ASP A 124 -15.30 -7.55 -1.29
C ASP A 124 -14.13 -7.64 -2.26
N ILE A 125 -14.09 -6.75 -3.25
CA ILE A 125 -13.02 -6.66 -4.24
C ILE A 125 -12.35 -5.30 -4.13
N ALA A 126 -11.03 -5.29 -4.07
CA ALA A 126 -10.24 -4.08 -4.30
C ALA A 126 -9.35 -4.28 -5.52
N SER A 127 -9.47 -3.39 -6.50
CA SER A 127 -8.92 -3.59 -7.83
C SER A 127 -8.41 -2.29 -8.45
N PHE A 128 -7.54 -2.44 -9.46
CA PHE A 128 -7.00 -1.30 -10.19
C PHE A 128 -7.95 -0.87 -11.31
N TYR A 129 -8.18 -1.70 -12.32
CA TYR A 129 -9.07 -1.43 -13.45
C TYR A 129 -9.80 -2.70 -13.90
N TRP A 130 -10.81 -2.55 -14.77
CA TRP A 130 -11.67 -3.61 -15.26
C TRP A 130 -11.76 -3.61 -16.78
N THR A 131 -11.52 -4.75 -17.39
CA THR A 131 -11.64 -5.04 -18.83
C THR A 131 -11.83 -6.55 -19.00
N LEU A 132 -12.88 -7.12 -18.37
CA LEU A 132 -13.15 -8.56 -18.41
C LEU A 132 -13.76 -9.02 -19.71
N THR A 133 -14.27 -8.11 -20.55
CA THR A 133 -14.97 -8.44 -21.78
C THR A 133 -14.28 -7.88 -23.00
N ASN A 134 -14.55 -8.48 -24.17
CA ASN A 134 -14.17 -7.95 -25.47
C ASN A 134 -14.70 -6.53 -25.72
N ASN A 135 -15.85 -6.19 -25.14
CA ASN A 135 -16.49 -4.90 -25.34
C ASN A 135 -15.61 -3.74 -24.82
N ASP A 136 -15.01 -3.91 -23.64
CA ASP A 136 -14.16 -2.89 -23.02
C ASP A 136 -12.77 -2.79 -23.69
N THR A 137 -12.35 -3.84 -24.40
CA THR A 137 -11.08 -3.85 -25.16
C THR A 137 -11.28 -3.55 -26.64
N HIS A 138 -12.54 -3.45 -27.13
CA HIS A 138 -12.88 -3.28 -28.53
C HIS A 138 -12.29 -4.38 -29.42
N THR A 139 -12.25 -5.61 -28.93
CA THR A 139 -11.70 -6.79 -29.60
C THR A 139 -12.81 -7.83 -29.83
N GLN A 140 -12.47 -8.92 -30.51
CA GLN A 140 -13.32 -10.10 -30.69
C GLN A 140 -12.48 -11.37 -30.48
N GLU A 141 -11.72 -11.39 -29.41
CA GLU A 141 -10.81 -12.48 -29.09
C GLU A 141 -11.55 -13.60 -28.35
N PRO A 142 -11.46 -14.87 -28.81
CA PRO A 142 -12.05 -16.00 -28.07
C PRO A 142 -11.49 -16.16 -26.68
N SER A 143 -10.25 -15.76 -26.44
CA SER A 143 -9.57 -15.79 -25.15
C SER A 143 -10.25 -14.95 -24.07
N ALA A 144 -11.11 -14.00 -24.45
CA ALA A 144 -11.89 -13.19 -23.50
C ALA A 144 -13.00 -14.00 -22.82
N GLN A 145 -13.34 -15.18 -23.32
CA GLN A 145 -14.43 -16.00 -22.76
C GLN A 145 -14.27 -16.27 -21.27
N GLN A 146 -13.04 -16.50 -20.77
CA GLN A 146 -12.81 -16.69 -19.34
C GLN A 146 -13.15 -15.44 -18.51
N GLY A 147 -12.81 -14.26 -19.02
CA GLY A 147 -13.17 -12.99 -18.37
C GLY A 147 -14.67 -12.73 -18.38
N GLU A 148 -15.33 -13.03 -19.50
CA GLU A 148 -16.78 -12.90 -19.66
C GLU A 148 -17.52 -13.85 -18.70
N GLU A 149 -17.04 -15.07 -18.51
CA GLU A 149 -17.58 -16.01 -17.54
C GLU A 149 -17.43 -15.50 -16.10
N VAL A 150 -16.26 -14.97 -15.75
CA VAL A 150 -16.04 -14.34 -14.42
C VAL A 150 -17.02 -13.19 -14.20
N LEU A 151 -17.20 -12.32 -15.19
CA LEU A 151 -18.16 -11.21 -15.09
C LEU A 151 -19.60 -11.70 -14.92
N GLN A 152 -19.99 -12.71 -15.67
CA GLN A 152 -21.33 -13.33 -15.56
C GLN A 152 -21.58 -13.89 -14.15
N GLN A 153 -20.61 -14.61 -13.59
CA GLN A 153 -20.72 -15.13 -12.22
C GLN A 153 -20.80 -14.01 -11.18
N LEU A 154 -19.99 -12.93 -11.33
CA LEU A 154 -20.07 -11.76 -10.46
C LEU A 154 -21.46 -11.10 -10.50
N GLN A 155 -22.04 -10.94 -11.69
CA GLN A 155 -23.39 -10.39 -11.87
C GLN A 155 -24.48 -11.26 -11.20
N ALA A 156 -24.27 -12.56 -11.15
CA ALA A 156 -25.22 -13.50 -10.55
C ALA A 156 -25.19 -13.47 -9.01
N LEU A 157 -24.18 -12.91 -8.36
CA LEU A 157 -24.04 -12.95 -6.89
C LEU A 157 -25.09 -12.11 -6.16
N ALA A 158 -25.25 -10.83 -6.53
CA ALA A 158 -26.18 -9.95 -5.83
C ALA A 158 -27.66 -10.43 -5.94
N PRO A 159 -28.15 -10.92 -7.10
CA PRO A 159 -29.45 -11.57 -7.19
C PRO A 159 -29.60 -12.81 -6.31
N ARG A 160 -28.50 -13.52 -6.00
CA ARG A 160 -28.49 -14.65 -5.06
C ARG A 160 -28.46 -14.23 -3.59
N GLY A 161 -28.45 -12.92 -3.28
CA GLY A 161 -28.41 -12.39 -1.94
C GLY A 161 -27.01 -12.16 -1.39
N VAL A 162 -25.96 -12.36 -2.17
CA VAL A 162 -24.58 -12.08 -1.76
C VAL A 162 -24.32 -10.58 -1.83
N LYS A 163 -23.81 -9.99 -0.76
CA LYS A 163 -23.43 -8.57 -0.71
C LYS A 163 -22.11 -8.34 -1.46
N VAL A 164 -22.19 -7.78 -2.67
CA VAL A 164 -21.00 -7.49 -3.50
C VAL A 164 -20.59 -6.04 -3.35
N ARG A 165 -19.31 -5.79 -2.96
CA ARG A 165 -18.71 -4.45 -2.83
C ARG A 165 -17.40 -4.41 -3.61
N ILE A 166 -17.25 -3.38 -4.46
CA ILE A 166 -16.09 -3.23 -5.33
C ILE A 166 -15.49 -1.83 -5.12
N ALA A 167 -14.24 -1.79 -4.68
CA ALA A 167 -13.41 -0.59 -4.67
C ALA A 167 -12.50 -0.62 -5.89
N VAL A 168 -12.54 0.41 -6.72
CA VAL A 168 -11.75 0.51 -7.95
C VAL A 168 -11.01 1.83 -8.03
N SER A 169 -9.80 1.84 -8.60
CA SER A 169 -9.00 3.06 -8.73
C SER A 169 -9.66 4.08 -9.65
N LYS A 170 -9.50 5.35 -9.33
CA LYS A 170 -9.88 6.49 -10.18
C LYS A 170 -8.59 7.16 -10.74
N PRO A 171 -8.58 7.70 -11.96
CA PRO A 171 -9.59 7.56 -13.01
C PRO A 171 -9.55 6.17 -13.63
N ASN A 172 -10.70 5.71 -14.11
CA ASN A 172 -10.78 4.49 -14.88
C ASN A 172 -11.33 4.76 -16.27
N GLY A 173 -10.90 3.95 -17.23
CA GLY A 173 -11.36 3.98 -18.60
C GLY A 173 -12.84 3.60 -18.77
N PRO A 174 -13.21 2.98 -19.86
CA PRO A 174 -14.57 2.50 -20.07
C PRO A 174 -15.02 1.62 -18.92
N LEU A 175 -16.27 1.82 -18.50
CA LEU A 175 -16.80 1.24 -17.26
C LEU A 175 -17.96 0.28 -17.55
N ALA A 176 -18.01 -0.33 -18.75
CA ALA A 176 -19.13 -1.18 -19.14
C ALA A 176 -19.29 -2.36 -18.19
N ASP A 177 -18.20 -3.03 -17.84
CA ASP A 177 -18.21 -4.14 -16.87
C ASP A 177 -18.74 -3.68 -15.50
N LEU A 178 -18.23 -2.54 -14.99
CA LEU A 178 -18.66 -2.00 -13.69
C LEU A 178 -20.11 -1.49 -13.71
N GLN A 179 -20.56 -0.94 -14.83
CA GLN A 179 -21.97 -0.53 -14.99
C GLN A 179 -22.90 -1.72 -14.96
N SER A 180 -22.53 -2.82 -15.61
CA SER A 180 -23.30 -4.05 -15.59
C SER A 180 -23.42 -4.65 -14.19
N LEU A 181 -22.32 -4.57 -13.40
CA LEU A 181 -22.31 -5.00 -12.00
C LEU A 181 -23.17 -4.11 -11.10
N LEU A 182 -23.15 -2.79 -11.32
CA LEU A 182 -24.07 -1.87 -10.64
C LEU A 182 -25.53 -2.21 -10.93
N GLN A 183 -25.86 -2.51 -12.20
CA GLN A 183 -27.20 -2.90 -12.61
C GLN A 183 -27.64 -4.23 -11.99
N SER A 184 -26.72 -5.15 -11.74
CA SER A 184 -27.01 -6.43 -11.06
C SER A 184 -27.17 -6.28 -9.53
N GLY A 185 -26.90 -5.11 -8.96
CA GLY A 185 -27.04 -4.84 -7.53
C GLY A 185 -25.73 -4.77 -6.72
N ALA A 186 -24.57 -4.85 -7.37
CA ALA A 186 -23.29 -4.65 -6.71
C ALA A 186 -23.08 -3.17 -6.31
N GLN A 187 -22.38 -2.95 -5.22
CA GLN A 187 -21.95 -1.62 -4.78
C GLN A 187 -20.54 -1.33 -5.34
N VAL A 188 -20.42 -0.36 -6.23
CA VAL A 188 -19.14 0.03 -6.82
C VAL A 188 -18.75 1.41 -6.32
N ARG A 189 -17.50 1.57 -5.87
CA ARG A 189 -16.94 2.83 -5.42
C ARG A 189 -15.58 3.10 -6.07
N MET A 190 -15.47 4.27 -6.69
CA MET A 190 -14.19 4.76 -7.20
C MET A 190 -13.40 5.45 -6.10
N VAL A 191 -12.16 4.98 -5.89
CA VAL A 191 -11.24 5.51 -4.89
C VAL A 191 -10.23 6.44 -5.55
N ASP A 192 -10.26 7.70 -5.18
CA ASP A 192 -9.35 8.73 -5.70
C ASP A 192 -8.05 8.76 -4.89
N MET A 193 -7.17 7.79 -5.14
CA MET A 193 -5.87 7.71 -4.46
C MET A 193 -4.94 8.87 -4.85
N GLN A 194 -5.14 9.50 -6.00
CA GLN A 194 -4.37 10.68 -6.39
C GLN A 194 -4.54 11.82 -5.38
N LYS A 195 -5.76 12.01 -4.86
CA LYS A 195 -6.03 13.00 -3.82
C LYS A 195 -5.50 12.60 -2.44
N LEU A 196 -5.44 11.31 -2.16
CA LEU A 196 -5.07 10.79 -0.85
C LEU A 196 -3.55 10.62 -0.69
N THR A 197 -2.87 10.09 -1.71
CA THR A 197 -1.47 9.65 -1.62
C THR A 197 -0.64 10.01 -2.84
N HIS A 198 -1.19 10.73 -3.82
CA HIS A 198 -0.59 10.99 -5.13
C HIS A 198 -0.28 9.70 -5.93
N GLY A 199 -0.97 8.61 -5.63
CA GLY A 199 -0.82 7.31 -6.26
C GLY A 199 -2.09 6.78 -6.89
N VAL A 200 -2.13 5.46 -7.09
CA VAL A 200 -3.28 4.71 -7.60
C VAL A 200 -3.61 3.54 -6.65
N LEU A 201 -4.86 3.08 -6.67
CA LEU A 201 -5.23 1.83 -6.01
C LEU A 201 -4.78 0.66 -6.90
N HIS A 202 -3.54 0.19 -6.74
CA HIS A 202 -2.96 -0.86 -7.59
C HIS A 202 -3.09 -2.26 -7.00
N THR A 203 -4.05 -2.46 -6.12
CA THR A 203 -4.29 -3.77 -5.48
C THR A 203 -5.14 -4.68 -6.37
N LYS A 204 -5.04 -5.99 -6.16
CA LYS A 204 -5.85 -7.04 -6.74
C LYS A 204 -6.10 -8.08 -5.66
N PHE A 205 -7.08 -7.82 -4.81
CA PHE A 205 -7.46 -8.79 -3.79
C PHE A 205 -8.98 -8.89 -3.63
N TRP A 206 -9.41 -10.03 -3.18
CA TRP A 206 -10.80 -10.34 -2.86
C TRP A 206 -10.90 -10.89 -1.44
N VAL A 207 -12.00 -10.61 -0.80
CA VAL A 207 -12.41 -11.25 0.46
C VAL A 207 -13.79 -11.83 0.25
N VAL A 208 -13.92 -13.15 0.39
CA VAL A 208 -15.18 -13.88 0.20
C VAL A 208 -15.64 -14.41 1.56
N ASP A 209 -16.85 -14.06 1.95
CA ASP A 209 -17.50 -14.50 3.19
C ASP A 209 -16.67 -14.27 4.47
N GLN A 210 -15.71 -13.35 4.42
CA GLN A 210 -14.74 -13.08 5.49
C GLN A 210 -13.89 -14.29 5.90
N THR A 211 -13.85 -15.33 5.07
CA THR A 211 -13.14 -16.58 5.33
C THR A 211 -12.15 -16.95 4.24
N HIS A 212 -12.39 -16.53 2.99
CA HIS A 212 -11.50 -16.80 1.88
C HIS A 212 -10.91 -15.51 1.38
N PHE A 213 -9.67 -15.58 0.95
CA PHE A 213 -8.91 -14.42 0.50
C PHE A 213 -8.14 -14.76 -0.77
N TYR A 214 -8.26 -13.93 -1.79
CA TYR A 214 -7.41 -13.96 -2.96
C TYR A 214 -6.53 -12.72 -2.97
N LEU A 215 -5.23 -12.90 -3.18
CA LEU A 215 -4.26 -11.84 -3.40
C LEU A 215 -3.40 -12.21 -4.60
N GLY A 216 -3.31 -11.32 -5.59
CA GLY A 216 -2.52 -11.60 -6.77
C GLY A 216 -2.09 -10.36 -7.53
N SER A 217 -1.47 -10.58 -8.69
CA SER A 217 -1.06 -9.55 -9.64
C SER A 217 -2.00 -9.42 -10.83
N ALA A 218 -2.91 -10.39 -11.05
CA ALA A 218 -3.87 -10.37 -12.15
C ALA A 218 -4.89 -9.26 -11.95
N ASN A 219 -4.98 -8.33 -12.91
CA ASN A 219 -6.04 -7.33 -12.94
C ASN A 219 -7.38 -7.99 -13.28
N MET A 220 -8.48 -7.28 -13.06
CA MET A 220 -9.82 -7.67 -13.52
C MET A 220 -9.91 -7.48 -15.05
N ASP A 221 -9.12 -8.27 -15.76
CA ASP A 221 -8.85 -8.15 -17.19
C ASP A 221 -8.70 -9.57 -17.77
N TRP A 222 -9.45 -9.88 -18.83
CA TRP A 222 -9.38 -11.20 -19.46
C TRP A 222 -7.94 -11.53 -19.94
N ARG A 223 -7.17 -10.53 -20.35
CA ARG A 223 -5.76 -10.73 -20.76
C ARG A 223 -4.88 -11.16 -19.61
N SER A 224 -5.20 -10.75 -18.38
CA SER A 224 -4.49 -11.21 -17.17
C SER A 224 -4.74 -12.71 -16.88
N LEU A 225 -5.77 -13.30 -17.45
CA LEU A 225 -6.09 -14.72 -17.30
C LEU A 225 -5.44 -15.57 -18.40
N THR A 226 -5.36 -15.03 -19.64
CA THR A 226 -5.05 -15.81 -20.84
C THR A 226 -3.85 -15.32 -21.66
N GLN A 227 -3.34 -14.10 -21.40
CA GLN A 227 -2.30 -13.47 -22.22
C GLN A 227 -1.04 -13.05 -21.46
N VAL A 228 -1.12 -12.98 -20.13
CA VAL A 228 -0.02 -12.53 -19.28
C VAL A 228 0.45 -13.68 -18.42
N CYS A 229 1.78 -13.98 -18.49
CA CYS A 229 2.38 -14.92 -17.57
C CYS A 229 2.44 -14.30 -16.16
N VAL A 230 1.63 -14.82 -15.27
CA VAL A 230 1.73 -14.57 -13.84
C VAL A 230 2.42 -15.79 -13.24
N CYS A 231 3.74 -15.89 -13.46
CA CYS A 231 4.54 -17.02 -12.99
C CYS A 231 4.99 -16.83 -11.54
N PRO A 232 4.99 -17.87 -10.71
CA PRO A 232 5.32 -17.81 -9.29
C PRO A 232 6.84 -17.83 -9.03
N ALA A 233 7.61 -16.94 -9.64
CA ALA A 233 9.02 -16.77 -9.23
C ALA A 233 9.13 -16.09 -7.84
N HIS A 234 8.08 -15.42 -7.40
CA HIS A 234 7.90 -14.82 -6.06
C HIS A 234 6.40 -14.81 -5.78
N LEU A 235 5.97 -15.37 -4.69
CA LEU A 235 4.64 -15.37 -4.05
C LEU A 235 3.58 -14.44 -4.70
N HIS A 236 3.03 -14.81 -5.86
CA HIS A 236 2.25 -13.88 -6.67
C HIS A 236 0.73 -14.06 -6.61
N CYS A 237 0.26 -15.21 -6.19
CA CYS A 237 -1.16 -15.45 -5.96
C CYS A 237 -1.32 -16.42 -4.80
N LEU A 238 -1.98 -15.99 -3.76
CA LEU A 238 -2.22 -16.78 -2.57
C LEU A 238 -3.72 -16.82 -2.31
N LEU A 239 -4.31 -18.00 -2.41
CA LEU A 239 -5.63 -18.27 -1.90
C LEU A 239 -5.45 -18.71 -0.45
N LEU A 240 -5.85 -17.86 0.50
CA LEU A 240 -5.79 -18.18 1.91
C LEU A 240 -7.18 -18.46 2.43
N HIS A 241 -7.34 -19.61 3.06
CA HIS A 241 -8.49 -19.92 3.89
C HIS A 241 -8.08 -19.67 5.34
N PHE A 242 -8.48 -18.50 5.88
CA PHE A 242 -8.29 -18.18 7.29
C PHE A 242 -9.64 -17.90 7.94
N PRO A 243 -9.86 -18.27 9.19
CA PRO A 243 -10.87 -17.64 10.00
C PRO A 243 -10.41 -16.21 10.31
N ILE A 244 -10.77 -15.26 9.46
CA ILE A 244 -10.34 -13.84 9.56
C ILE A 244 -11.17 -13.13 10.64
N HIS A 245 -11.20 -13.64 11.87
CA HIS A 245 -11.85 -12.91 12.95
C HIS A 245 -11.02 -11.78 13.54
N SER A 246 -9.74 -11.64 13.17
CA SER A 246 -8.84 -10.70 13.85
C SER A 246 -7.96 -9.81 12.97
N VAL A 247 -7.96 -9.92 11.65
CA VAL A 247 -6.97 -9.19 10.80
C VAL A 247 -7.58 -8.17 9.83
N VAL A 248 -8.84 -8.26 9.50
CA VAL A 248 -9.49 -7.27 8.62
C VAL A 248 -10.52 -6.50 9.42
N GLN A 249 -10.11 -5.44 10.11
CA GLN A 249 -11.04 -4.34 10.27
C GLN A 249 -11.49 -3.93 8.87
N PRO A 250 -12.79 -3.88 8.58
CA PRO A 250 -13.24 -3.45 7.27
C PRO A 250 -12.63 -2.08 7.02
N LEU A 251 -11.79 -1.97 6.01
CA LEU A 251 -11.45 -0.69 5.44
C LEU A 251 -12.81 -0.02 5.21
N ASN A 252 -13.15 1.00 6.02
CA ASN A 252 -14.43 1.72 5.95
C ASN A 252 -14.52 2.53 4.65
N LEU A 253 -14.23 1.88 3.53
CA LEU A 253 -14.43 2.41 2.17
C LEU A 253 -15.92 2.54 1.85
N PHE A 254 -16.77 1.88 2.65
CA PHE A 254 -18.22 1.92 2.55
C PHE A 254 -18.79 2.29 3.93
N PRO A 255 -18.93 3.60 4.28
CA PRO A 255 -19.60 3.97 5.51
C PRO A 255 -21.01 3.38 5.51
N THR A 256 -21.39 2.73 6.59
CA THR A 256 -22.77 2.33 6.85
C THR A 256 -23.60 3.59 6.81
N ALA A 257 -24.64 3.61 5.96
CA ALA A 257 -25.63 4.66 6.00
C ALA A 257 -26.19 4.68 7.43
N ALA A 258 -26.09 5.87 8.10
CA ALA A 258 -26.71 6.14 9.37
C ALA A 258 -28.23 6.27 9.20
#